data_2c21c52b9462212605c5df96a0717ef6
#
_entry.id   2c21c52b9462212605c5df96a0717ef6
#
_cell.length_a   1.000
_cell.length_b   1.000
_cell.length_c   1.000
_cell.angle_alpha   90.00
_cell.angle_beta   90.00
_cell.angle_gamma   90.00
#
_symmetry.space_group_name_H-M   'P 1'
#
loop_
_entity.id
_entity.type
_entity.pdbx_description
1 polymer ?
#
loop_
_entity_poly.entity_id
_entity_poly.type
_entity_poly.pdbx_seq_one_letter_code
_entity_poly.pdbx_strand_id
1 'polypeptide(L)'
;MNILITGIYGFVGSNLIAALCEHHTLYGLDIISPEKKGVVKTFSWKDIETTSFPMQRLPHFDAIIHLAGKAHDTKNQSVAQAYFDINTGLTQKIFDFFLESTAKKFIFFSSVKAAADSVVGDALREDVIPTPIGPYGESKIAAENYILDKLKNKNEKLKLHDDRKQVYILRPCMIHGPGNKGNLNLLYNVVKKGIPWPLGDFENKRS
;
A
#
# COMPACT_ATOMS: atom_id res chain seq x y z
N MET A 1 -0.92 -0.39 20.42
CA MET A 1 -1.84 0.26 19.49
C MET A 1 -2.67 -0.80 18.80
N ASN A 2 -3.91 -0.48 18.46
CA ASN A 2 -4.74 -1.28 17.58
C ASN A 2 -4.51 -0.84 16.13
N ILE A 3 -4.00 -1.70 15.29
CA ILE A 3 -3.61 -1.37 13.92
C ILE A 3 -4.45 -2.20 12.94
N LEU A 4 -5.14 -1.53 12.01
CA LEU A 4 -5.81 -2.17 10.88
C LEU A 4 -4.86 -2.21 9.69
N ILE A 5 -4.63 -3.39 9.13
CA ILE A 5 -3.74 -3.59 7.97
C ILE A 5 -4.57 -4.16 6.82
N THR A 6 -4.68 -3.42 5.72
CA THR A 6 -5.34 -3.94 4.51
C THR A 6 -4.33 -4.71 3.67
N GLY A 7 -4.75 -5.77 3.00
CA GLY A 7 -3.84 -6.65 2.26
C GLY A 7 -2.87 -7.41 3.19
N ILE A 8 -3.34 -7.75 4.39
CA ILE A 8 -2.55 -8.32 5.49
C ILE A 8 -1.92 -9.66 5.14
N TYR A 9 -2.51 -10.41 4.21
CA TYR A 9 -1.97 -11.71 3.76
C TYR A 9 -1.03 -11.60 2.56
N GLY A 10 -0.84 -10.39 2.04
CA GLY A 10 0.17 -10.11 1.02
C GLY A 10 1.60 -10.25 1.56
N PHE A 11 2.58 -10.09 0.66
CA PHE A 11 4.00 -10.18 1.02
C PHE A 11 4.39 -9.19 2.13
N VAL A 12 4.09 -7.91 1.96
CA VAL A 12 4.43 -6.88 2.96
C VAL A 12 3.63 -7.08 4.24
N GLY A 13 2.31 -7.33 4.14
CA GLY A 13 1.45 -7.55 5.30
C GLY A 13 1.91 -8.72 6.18
N SER A 14 2.32 -9.84 5.56
CA SER A 14 2.83 -11.00 6.28
C SER A 14 4.13 -10.70 7.04
N ASN A 15 5.01 -9.88 6.49
CA ASN A 15 6.22 -9.45 7.17
C ASN A 15 5.92 -8.44 8.30
N LEU A 16 4.94 -7.55 8.10
CA LEU A 16 4.50 -6.63 9.15
C LEU A 16 3.86 -7.36 10.34
N ILE A 17 3.10 -8.44 10.10
CA ILE A 17 2.58 -9.26 11.20
C ILE A 17 3.74 -9.76 12.07
N ALA A 18 4.77 -10.36 11.46
CA ALA A 18 5.91 -10.89 12.19
C ALA A 18 6.66 -9.81 12.99
N ALA A 19 6.73 -8.59 12.46
CA ALA A 19 7.44 -7.49 13.10
C ALA A 19 6.64 -6.77 14.20
N LEU A 20 5.31 -6.77 14.11
CA LEU A 20 4.48 -5.89 14.93
C LEU A 20 3.61 -6.63 15.96
N CYS A 21 3.34 -7.92 15.78
CA CYS A 21 2.35 -8.64 16.59
C CYS A 21 2.74 -8.80 18.07
N GLU A 22 4.01 -8.69 18.42
CA GLU A 22 4.46 -8.74 19.82
C GLU A 22 4.19 -7.44 20.59
N HIS A 23 4.09 -6.32 19.88
CA HIS A 23 3.97 -4.98 20.47
C HIS A 23 2.64 -4.29 20.21
N HIS A 24 1.85 -4.81 19.26
CA HIS A 24 0.61 -4.19 18.80
C HIS A 24 -0.48 -5.23 18.59
N THR A 25 -1.72 -4.80 18.74
CA THR A 25 -2.91 -5.60 18.42
C THR A 25 -3.23 -5.40 16.95
N LEU A 26 -3.10 -6.46 16.15
CA LEU A 26 -3.26 -6.39 14.70
C LEU A 26 -4.62 -6.91 14.26
N TYR A 27 -5.25 -6.16 13.39
CA TYR A 27 -6.47 -6.50 12.66
C TYR A 27 -6.20 -6.48 11.17
N GLY A 28 -6.82 -7.40 10.45
CA GLY A 28 -6.71 -7.51 9.00
C GLY A 28 -7.93 -6.98 8.28
N LEU A 29 -7.73 -6.52 7.03
CA LEU A 29 -8.76 -6.30 6.05
C LEU A 29 -8.27 -6.89 4.73
N ASP A 30 -8.92 -7.95 4.25
CA ASP A 30 -8.50 -8.65 3.04
C ASP A 30 -9.70 -9.27 2.32
N ILE A 31 -9.47 -9.83 1.12
CA ILE A 31 -10.46 -10.60 0.35
C ILE A 31 -10.68 -12.00 0.91
N ILE A 32 -9.72 -12.51 1.66
CA ILE A 32 -9.78 -13.77 2.39
C ILE A 32 -9.54 -13.50 3.88
N SER A 33 -10.07 -14.36 4.74
CA SER A 33 -9.95 -14.19 6.18
C SER A 33 -9.55 -15.49 6.91
N PRO A 34 -8.43 -16.13 6.53
CA PRO A 34 -7.95 -17.30 7.27
C PRO A 34 -7.51 -16.87 8.67
N GLU A 35 -7.60 -17.78 9.63
CA GLU A 35 -6.96 -17.58 10.92
C GLU A 35 -5.46 -17.49 10.75
N LYS A 36 -4.84 -16.48 11.34
CA LYS A 36 -3.40 -16.27 11.29
C LYS A 36 -2.89 -15.84 12.65
N LYS A 37 -1.87 -16.56 13.14
CA LYS A 37 -1.20 -16.21 14.41
C LYS A 37 -0.69 -14.76 14.33
N GLY A 38 -0.97 -13.98 15.39
CA GLY A 38 -0.59 -12.58 15.48
C GLY A 38 -1.62 -11.59 14.94
N VAL A 39 -2.75 -12.08 14.38
CA VAL A 39 -3.88 -11.27 13.94
C VAL A 39 -5.11 -11.63 14.76
N VAL A 40 -5.73 -10.66 15.41
CA VAL A 40 -6.91 -10.88 16.26
C VAL A 40 -8.13 -11.24 15.45
N LYS A 41 -8.37 -10.50 14.36
CA LYS A 41 -9.51 -10.71 13.46
C LYS A 41 -9.18 -10.11 12.09
N THR A 42 -9.65 -10.76 11.04
CA THR A 42 -9.65 -10.21 9.68
C THR A 42 -11.08 -9.91 9.25
N PHE A 43 -11.28 -8.69 8.77
CA PHE A 43 -12.52 -8.21 8.18
C PHE A 43 -12.47 -8.38 6.67
N SER A 44 -13.62 -8.51 6.06
CA SER A 44 -13.79 -8.43 4.60
C SER A 44 -14.08 -7.00 4.16
N TRP A 45 -13.85 -6.69 2.89
CA TRP A 45 -14.22 -5.38 2.33
C TRP A 45 -15.72 -5.09 2.45
N LYS A 46 -16.56 -6.13 2.45
CA LYS A 46 -18.00 -6.01 2.68
C LYS A 46 -18.35 -5.48 4.07
N ASP A 47 -17.52 -5.78 5.08
CA ASP A 47 -17.73 -5.32 6.45
C ASP A 47 -17.54 -3.80 6.60
N ILE A 48 -16.84 -3.17 5.67
CA ILE A 48 -16.61 -1.71 5.62
C ILE A 48 -17.63 -1.01 4.70
N GLU A 49 -18.10 -1.69 3.64
CA GLU A 49 -18.98 -1.12 2.64
C GLU A 49 -20.44 -1.00 3.10
N THR A 50 -20.89 -1.79 4.05
CA THR A 50 -22.27 -1.77 4.48
C THR A 50 -22.57 -0.56 5.35
N THR A 51 -23.27 0.42 4.78
CA THR A 51 -23.98 1.51 5.50
C THR A 51 -24.90 1.00 6.62
N SER A 52 -25.19 -0.31 6.64
CA SER A 52 -25.95 -1.03 7.66
C SER A 52 -25.08 -1.52 8.83
N PHE A 53 -23.76 -1.43 8.73
CA PHE A 53 -22.85 -1.74 9.84
C PHE A 53 -22.61 -0.45 10.62
N PRO A 54 -23.22 -0.27 11.79
CA PRO A 54 -22.83 0.86 12.62
C PRO A 54 -21.33 0.71 12.90
N MET A 55 -20.56 1.78 12.69
CA MET A 55 -19.12 1.86 13.05
C MET A 55 -18.87 1.38 14.49
N GLN A 56 -19.89 1.33 15.31
CA GLN A 56 -19.91 0.82 16.67
C GLN A 56 -19.59 -0.67 16.82
N ARG A 57 -19.59 -1.46 15.73
CA ARG A 57 -19.24 -2.90 15.76
C ARG A 57 -17.79 -3.19 15.39
N LEU A 58 -17.06 -2.21 14.86
CA LEU A 58 -15.64 -2.34 14.60
C LEU A 58 -14.85 -1.93 15.85
N PRO A 59 -13.70 -2.57 16.11
CA PRO A 59 -12.80 -2.12 17.16
C PRO A 59 -12.34 -0.69 16.92
N HIS A 60 -11.95 0.00 17.99
CA HIS A 60 -11.20 1.23 17.85
C HIS A 60 -9.84 0.94 17.23
N PHE A 61 -9.48 1.66 16.16
CA PHE A 61 -8.16 1.61 15.56
C PHE A 61 -7.39 2.89 15.86
N ASP A 62 -6.12 2.77 16.21
CA ASP A 62 -5.18 3.89 16.37
C ASP A 62 -4.53 4.28 15.05
N ALA A 63 -4.27 3.27 14.20
CA ALA A 63 -3.62 3.44 12.91
C ALA A 63 -4.21 2.50 11.86
N ILE A 64 -4.17 2.94 10.60
CA ILE A 64 -4.52 2.14 9.42
C ILE A 64 -3.31 2.11 8.51
N ILE A 65 -2.86 0.90 8.13
CA ILE A 65 -1.80 0.67 7.15
C ILE A 65 -2.44 0.08 5.90
N HIS A 66 -2.41 0.83 4.82
CA HIS A 66 -3.05 0.44 3.57
C HIS A 66 -2.02 -0.14 2.59
N LEU A 67 -2.02 -1.50 2.50
CA LEU A 67 -1.14 -2.27 1.62
C LEU A 67 -1.91 -2.94 0.47
N ALA A 68 -3.24 -3.06 0.59
CA ALA A 68 -4.03 -3.72 -0.43
C ALA A 68 -3.84 -3.01 -1.78
N GLY A 69 -3.52 -3.79 -2.79
CA GLY A 69 -3.28 -3.27 -4.12
C GLY A 69 -2.83 -4.36 -5.09
N LYS A 70 -3.00 -4.08 -6.37
CA LYS A 70 -2.54 -4.90 -7.47
C LYS A 70 -1.21 -4.35 -7.98
N ALA A 71 -0.12 -5.10 -7.80
CA ALA A 71 1.23 -4.66 -8.17
C ALA A 71 1.79 -5.38 -9.41
N HIS A 72 1.54 -6.68 -9.56
CA HIS A 72 2.14 -7.50 -10.58
C HIS A 72 1.07 -8.28 -11.37
N ASP A 73 1.13 -8.14 -12.67
CA ASP A 73 0.51 -9.05 -13.61
C ASP A 73 1.58 -9.63 -14.52
N THR A 74 2.27 -10.67 -14.00
CA THR A 74 3.35 -11.34 -14.73
C THR A 74 2.88 -12.00 -16.04
N LYS A 75 1.57 -12.16 -16.19
CA LYS A 75 0.96 -12.75 -17.39
C LYS A 75 0.37 -11.70 -18.34
N ASN A 76 0.44 -10.42 -17.96
CA ASN A 76 -0.11 -9.28 -18.72
C ASN A 76 -1.59 -9.46 -19.15
N GLN A 77 -2.38 -10.14 -18.32
CA GLN A 77 -3.77 -10.51 -18.60
C GLN A 77 -4.81 -9.55 -18.01
N SER A 78 -4.37 -8.65 -17.14
CA SER A 78 -5.29 -7.70 -16.50
C SER A 78 -5.51 -6.49 -17.39
N VAL A 79 -6.79 -6.16 -17.58
CA VAL A 79 -7.16 -4.89 -18.20
C VAL A 79 -6.77 -3.72 -17.29
N ALA A 80 -6.46 -2.57 -17.87
CA ALA A 80 -6.06 -1.37 -17.13
C ALA A 80 -7.04 -1.00 -16.01
N GLN A 81 -8.35 -1.13 -16.28
CA GLN A 81 -9.41 -0.82 -15.33
C GLN A 81 -9.26 -1.57 -13.99
N ALA A 82 -8.82 -2.83 -14.01
CA ALA A 82 -8.63 -3.62 -12.79
C ALA A 82 -7.56 -3.01 -11.84
N TYR A 83 -6.58 -2.27 -12.37
CA TYR A 83 -5.64 -1.53 -11.53
C TYR A 83 -6.29 -0.34 -10.85
N PHE A 84 -7.13 0.40 -11.56
CA PHE A 84 -7.86 1.54 -10.98
C PHE A 84 -8.90 1.09 -9.96
N ASP A 85 -9.67 0.04 -10.26
CA ASP A 85 -10.68 -0.49 -9.34
C ASP A 85 -10.05 -0.94 -8.01
N ILE A 86 -8.88 -1.59 -8.07
CA ILE A 86 -8.20 -2.11 -6.89
C ILE A 86 -7.34 -1.02 -6.24
N ASN A 87 -6.42 -0.38 -6.97
CA ASN A 87 -5.45 0.53 -6.35
C ASN A 87 -6.09 1.86 -5.96
N THR A 88 -6.94 2.43 -6.84
CA THR A 88 -7.61 3.70 -6.56
C THR A 88 -8.90 3.46 -5.77
N GLY A 89 -9.75 2.54 -6.22
CA GLY A 89 -11.06 2.31 -5.62
C GLY A 89 -10.99 1.83 -4.17
N LEU A 90 -10.12 0.86 -3.84
CA LEU A 90 -9.96 0.43 -2.44
C LEU A 90 -9.30 1.51 -1.57
N THR A 91 -8.39 2.31 -2.13
CA THR A 91 -7.80 3.45 -1.40
C THR A 91 -8.87 4.49 -1.05
N GLN A 92 -9.76 4.82 -1.98
CA GLN A 92 -10.87 5.72 -1.72
C GLN A 92 -11.73 5.24 -0.55
N LYS A 93 -12.17 3.98 -0.59
CA LYS A 93 -13.01 3.38 0.45
C LYS A 93 -12.35 3.40 1.83
N ILE A 94 -11.11 2.94 1.92
CA ILE A 94 -10.42 2.85 3.22
C ILE A 94 -10.00 4.23 3.74
N PHE A 95 -9.73 5.19 2.86
CA PHE A 95 -9.39 6.53 3.26
C PHE A 95 -10.63 7.31 3.75
N ASP A 96 -11.78 7.16 3.08
CA ASP A 96 -13.05 7.71 3.57
C ASP A 96 -13.42 7.12 4.94
N PHE A 97 -13.27 5.80 5.12
CA PHE A 97 -13.40 5.16 6.43
C PHE A 97 -12.44 5.74 7.47
N PHE A 98 -11.17 5.97 7.13
CA PHE A 98 -10.21 6.61 8.03
C PHE A 98 -10.67 8.00 8.45
N LEU A 99 -11.16 8.81 7.52
CA LEU A 99 -11.61 10.17 7.80
C LEU A 99 -12.77 10.21 8.80
N GLU A 100 -13.67 9.22 8.75
CA GLU A 100 -14.83 9.09 9.65
C GLU A 100 -14.49 8.37 10.96
N SER A 101 -13.43 7.54 10.98
CA SER A 101 -13.01 6.76 12.14
C SER A 101 -12.28 7.62 13.19
N THR A 102 -12.05 7.03 14.36
CA THR A 102 -11.23 7.61 15.42
C THR A 102 -9.72 7.41 15.24
N ALA A 103 -9.31 6.68 14.19
CA ALA A 103 -7.90 6.45 13.88
C ALA A 103 -7.16 7.75 13.62
N LYS A 104 -5.94 7.85 14.14
CA LYS A 104 -5.12 9.07 14.06
C LYS A 104 -4.06 9.01 12.98
N LYS A 105 -3.67 7.81 12.52
CA LYS A 105 -2.60 7.63 11.55
C LYS A 105 -3.09 6.81 10.36
N PHE A 106 -2.83 7.30 9.17
CA PHE A 106 -3.04 6.58 7.92
C PHE A 106 -1.72 6.48 7.16
N ILE A 107 -1.28 5.26 6.88
CA ILE A 107 -0.04 4.99 6.16
C ILE A 107 -0.42 4.29 4.85
N PHE A 108 -0.23 4.98 3.73
CA PHE A 108 -0.49 4.46 2.38
C PHE A 108 0.78 4.01 1.70
N PHE A 109 0.83 2.75 1.29
CA PHE A 109 1.89 2.21 0.46
C PHE A 109 1.59 2.45 -1.01
N SER A 110 2.12 3.55 -1.51
CA SER A 110 2.16 3.85 -2.94
C SER A 110 3.35 3.13 -3.61
N SER A 111 4.02 3.75 -4.54
CA SER A 111 5.19 3.22 -5.24
C SER A 111 5.98 4.35 -5.88
N VAL A 112 7.29 4.18 -6.06
CA VAL A 112 8.09 5.07 -6.92
C VAL A 112 7.53 5.14 -8.34
N LYS A 113 6.87 4.08 -8.83
CA LYS A 113 6.20 4.04 -10.14
C LYS A 113 5.03 5.03 -10.25
N ALA A 114 4.49 5.53 -9.13
CA ALA A 114 3.53 6.63 -9.13
C ALA A 114 4.19 7.95 -9.50
N ALA A 115 5.48 8.09 -9.20
CA ALA A 115 6.24 9.30 -9.51
C ALA A 115 6.87 9.23 -10.90
N ALA A 116 7.59 8.16 -11.20
CA ALA A 116 8.28 8.00 -12.49
C ALA A 116 8.59 6.53 -12.80
N ASP A 117 8.75 6.20 -14.06
CA ASP A 117 9.19 4.88 -14.51
C ASP A 117 10.72 4.72 -14.49
N SER A 118 11.43 5.82 -14.69
CA SER A 118 12.89 5.90 -14.68
C SER A 118 13.35 7.17 -13.98
N VAL A 119 14.57 7.14 -13.47
CA VAL A 119 15.20 8.32 -12.86
C VAL A 119 15.87 9.15 -13.94
N VAL A 120 15.52 10.43 -13.99
CA VAL A 120 16.21 11.43 -14.83
C VAL A 120 17.14 12.22 -13.91
N GLY A 121 18.45 12.16 -14.17
CA GLY A 121 19.47 12.73 -13.28
C GLY A 121 20.00 11.73 -12.24
N ASP A 122 20.43 12.24 -11.10
CA ASP A 122 21.11 11.42 -10.07
C ASP A 122 20.18 10.72 -9.10
N ALA A 123 19.01 11.29 -8.84
CA ALA A 123 18.06 10.75 -7.87
C ALA A 123 16.62 11.16 -8.18
N LEU A 124 15.67 10.30 -7.83
CA LEU A 124 14.26 10.63 -7.78
C LEU A 124 13.96 11.23 -6.40
N ARG A 125 13.48 12.46 -6.37
CA ARG A 125 13.14 13.19 -5.13
C ARG A 125 11.63 13.26 -4.93
N GLU A 126 11.20 13.61 -3.71
CA GLU A 126 9.78 13.68 -3.33
C GLU A 126 9.02 14.80 -4.07
N ASP A 127 9.71 15.85 -4.48
CA ASP A 127 9.16 17.04 -5.16
C ASP A 127 9.05 16.87 -6.69
N VAL A 128 9.41 15.71 -7.23
CA VAL A 128 9.30 15.45 -8.67
C VAL A 128 7.84 15.56 -9.14
N ILE A 129 7.63 16.20 -10.29
CA ILE A 129 6.31 16.19 -10.94
C ILE A 129 6.03 14.76 -11.43
N PRO A 130 4.96 14.12 -10.95
CA PRO A 130 4.69 12.74 -11.31
C PRO A 130 4.43 12.55 -12.81
N THR A 131 5.14 11.60 -13.41
CA THR A 131 4.97 11.17 -14.80
C THR A 131 4.91 9.65 -14.89
N PRO A 132 3.88 9.01 -14.28
CA PRO A 132 3.76 7.56 -14.27
C PRO A 132 3.54 7.00 -15.68
N ILE A 133 4.06 5.81 -15.93
CA ILE A 133 3.85 5.08 -17.18
C ILE A 133 3.12 3.76 -16.88
N GLY A 134 1.99 3.58 -17.54
CA GLY A 134 1.17 2.37 -17.46
C GLY A 134 0.23 2.30 -16.26
N PRO A 135 -0.75 1.40 -16.32
CA PRO A 135 -1.93 1.41 -15.44
C PRO A 135 -1.59 1.23 -13.96
N TYR A 136 -0.48 0.57 -13.61
CA TYR A 136 -0.05 0.45 -12.23
C TYR A 136 0.36 1.80 -11.64
N GLY A 137 1.32 2.50 -12.26
CA GLY A 137 1.78 3.81 -11.80
C GLY A 137 0.65 4.85 -11.81
N GLU A 138 -0.12 4.86 -12.90
CA GLU A 138 -1.27 5.76 -13.07
C GLU A 138 -2.35 5.56 -11.99
N SER A 139 -2.67 4.31 -11.66
CA SER A 139 -3.65 4.01 -10.60
C SER A 139 -3.13 4.36 -9.20
N LYS A 140 -1.82 4.24 -8.96
CA LYS A 140 -1.21 4.64 -7.69
C LYS A 140 -1.20 6.15 -7.50
N ILE A 141 -0.82 6.93 -8.55
CA ILE A 141 -0.86 8.39 -8.45
C ILE A 141 -2.30 8.92 -8.35
N ALA A 142 -3.26 8.28 -9.01
CA ALA A 142 -4.68 8.62 -8.86
C ALA A 142 -5.16 8.42 -7.40
N ALA A 143 -4.69 7.36 -6.73
CA ALA A 143 -4.96 7.12 -5.32
C ALA A 143 -4.32 8.20 -4.41
N GLU A 144 -3.07 8.59 -4.67
CA GLU A 144 -2.41 9.68 -3.95
C GLU A 144 -3.15 11.01 -4.11
N ASN A 145 -3.52 11.35 -5.34
CA ASN A 145 -4.26 12.58 -5.64
C ASN A 145 -5.60 12.62 -4.88
N TYR A 146 -6.33 11.51 -4.84
CA TYR A 146 -7.57 11.41 -4.05
C TYR A 146 -7.34 11.75 -2.58
N ILE A 147 -6.29 11.16 -1.97
CA ILE A 147 -5.93 11.42 -0.57
C ILE A 147 -5.63 12.91 -0.37
N LEU A 148 -4.77 13.48 -1.23
CA LEU A 148 -4.35 14.88 -1.13
C LEU A 148 -5.50 15.86 -1.31
N ASP A 149 -6.40 15.60 -2.26
CA ASP A 149 -7.57 16.45 -2.52
C ASP A 149 -8.56 16.40 -1.36
N LYS A 150 -8.78 15.23 -0.76
CA LYS A 150 -9.62 15.12 0.45
C LYS A 150 -9.02 15.88 1.63
N LEU A 151 -7.70 15.85 1.79
CA LEU A 151 -7.02 16.61 2.86
C LEU A 151 -7.12 18.12 2.64
N LYS A 152 -6.94 18.61 1.40
CA LYS A 152 -7.10 20.05 1.08
C LYS A 152 -8.52 20.51 1.36
N ASN A 153 -9.53 19.80 0.83
CA ASN A 153 -10.94 20.14 1.02
C ASN A 153 -11.36 20.07 2.50
N LYS A 154 -10.74 19.18 3.28
CA LYS A 154 -10.99 19.06 4.71
C LYS A 154 -10.44 20.26 5.48
N ASN A 155 -9.24 20.75 5.14
CA ASN A 155 -8.65 21.93 5.76
C ASN A 155 -9.47 23.21 5.51
N GLU A 156 -10.17 23.31 4.39
CA GLU A 156 -11.09 24.43 4.12
C GLU A 156 -12.40 24.35 4.90
N LYS A 157 -12.96 23.13 5.07
CA LYS A 157 -14.25 22.92 5.75
C LYS A 157 -14.14 22.69 7.26
N LEU A 158 -13.01 22.20 7.74
CA LEU A 158 -12.78 21.80 9.14
C LEU A 158 -11.76 22.69 9.84
N LYS A 159 -11.99 24.01 9.82
CA LYS A 159 -11.34 24.91 10.80
C LYS A 159 -11.71 24.56 12.26
N LEU A 160 -12.40 23.46 12.52
CA LEU A 160 -13.03 23.21 13.82
C LEU A 160 -12.84 21.85 14.50
N HIS A 161 -12.38 20.78 13.89
CA HIS A 161 -12.21 19.53 14.65
C HIS A 161 -11.15 18.57 14.07
N ASP A 162 -10.11 18.36 14.85
CA ASP A 162 -9.10 17.32 14.90
C ASP A 162 -7.83 17.50 14.04
N ASP A 163 -6.98 18.45 14.49
CA ASP A 163 -5.58 18.64 14.03
C ASP A 163 -4.67 17.41 14.27
N ARG A 164 -5.24 16.27 14.73
CA ARG A 164 -4.48 15.09 15.17
C ARG A 164 -4.37 13.98 14.14
N LYS A 165 -5.07 14.06 12.99
CA LYS A 165 -4.98 13.05 11.95
C LYS A 165 -3.74 13.28 11.10
N GLN A 166 -2.88 12.26 11.03
CA GLN A 166 -1.64 12.24 10.27
C GLN A 166 -1.74 11.26 9.11
N VAL A 167 -1.32 11.68 7.93
CA VAL A 167 -1.32 10.85 6.71
C VAL A 167 0.10 10.79 6.18
N TYR A 168 0.54 9.56 5.91
CA TYR A 168 1.86 9.27 5.35
C TYR A 168 1.66 8.53 4.02
N ILE A 169 2.22 9.07 2.95
CA ILE A 169 2.26 8.43 1.63
C ILE A 169 3.68 7.96 1.40
N LEU A 170 3.89 6.65 1.38
CA LEU A 170 5.19 6.03 1.16
C LEU A 170 5.28 5.59 -0.30
N ARG A 171 6.36 5.99 -0.99
CA ARG A 171 6.68 5.55 -2.35
C ARG A 171 7.89 4.61 -2.32
N PRO A 172 7.72 3.37 -1.82
CA PRO A 172 8.85 2.44 -1.79
C PRO A 172 9.28 2.08 -3.20
N CYS A 173 10.59 1.88 -3.35
CA CYS A 173 11.16 1.25 -4.54
C CYS A 173 10.95 -0.27 -4.48
N MET A 174 12.00 -1.07 -4.51
CA MET A 174 11.87 -2.52 -4.44
C MET A 174 11.89 -2.99 -2.99
N ILE A 175 10.78 -3.59 -2.53
CA ILE A 175 10.69 -4.15 -1.17
C ILE A 175 11.22 -5.58 -1.18
N HIS A 176 12.13 -5.89 -0.25
CA HIS A 176 12.75 -7.18 -0.07
C HIS A 176 12.37 -7.82 1.27
N GLY A 177 12.51 -9.13 1.35
CA GLY A 177 12.28 -9.85 2.60
C GLY A 177 11.79 -11.28 2.37
N PRO A 178 11.56 -12.04 3.46
CA PRO A 178 11.05 -13.40 3.39
C PRO A 178 9.72 -13.48 2.64
N GLY A 179 9.62 -14.42 1.69
CA GLY A 179 8.40 -14.60 0.89
C GLY A 179 8.27 -13.68 -0.33
N ASN A 180 9.28 -12.85 -0.64
CA ASN A 180 9.28 -12.07 -1.88
C ASN A 180 9.31 -12.99 -3.10
N LYS A 181 8.44 -12.71 -4.08
CA LYS A 181 8.36 -13.43 -5.36
C LYS A 181 8.89 -12.61 -6.55
N GLY A 182 9.53 -11.48 -6.28
CA GLY A 182 9.99 -10.56 -7.32
C GLY A 182 11.28 -11.01 -8.02
N ASN A 183 11.65 -10.26 -9.07
CA ASN A 183 12.80 -10.54 -9.94
C ASN A 183 14.15 -10.63 -9.20
N LEU A 184 14.28 -9.97 -8.03
CA LEU A 184 15.50 -10.05 -7.25
C LEU A 184 15.81 -11.47 -6.75
N ASN A 185 14.78 -12.27 -6.42
CA ASN A 185 14.97 -13.67 -6.04
C ASN A 185 15.46 -14.52 -7.22
N LEU A 186 15.05 -14.19 -8.44
CA LEU A 186 15.58 -14.84 -9.65
C LEU A 186 17.07 -14.50 -9.81
N LEU A 187 17.43 -13.22 -9.69
CA LEU A 187 18.81 -12.76 -9.75
C LEU A 187 19.66 -13.42 -8.65
N TYR A 188 19.17 -13.41 -7.41
CA TYR A 188 19.86 -14.06 -6.28
C TYR A 188 20.11 -15.55 -6.57
N ASN A 189 19.14 -16.27 -7.12
CA ASN A 189 19.29 -17.67 -7.44
C ASN A 189 20.28 -17.93 -8.59
N VAL A 190 20.37 -17.03 -9.56
CA VAL A 190 21.40 -17.06 -10.63
C VAL A 190 22.79 -16.89 -10.03
N VAL A 191 22.99 -15.86 -9.21
CA VAL A 191 24.26 -15.59 -8.54
C VAL A 191 24.66 -16.72 -7.60
N LYS A 192 23.71 -17.24 -6.80
CA LYS A 192 23.96 -18.38 -5.89
C LYS A 192 24.43 -19.65 -6.60
N LYS A 193 23.98 -19.85 -7.84
CA LYS A 193 24.40 -21.00 -8.68
C LYS A 193 25.73 -20.78 -9.38
N GLY A 194 26.40 -19.63 -9.17
CA GLY A 194 27.67 -19.30 -9.84
C GLY A 194 27.54 -19.07 -11.35
N ILE A 195 26.32 -18.83 -11.85
CA ILE A 195 26.09 -18.58 -13.27
C ILE A 195 26.59 -17.15 -13.59
N PRO A 196 27.52 -16.98 -14.56
CA PRO A 196 27.96 -15.66 -14.97
C PRO A 196 26.78 -14.79 -15.41
N TRP A 197 26.77 -13.53 -14.97
CA TRP A 197 25.70 -12.59 -15.35
C TRP A 197 25.95 -12.09 -16.77
N PRO A 198 25.10 -12.48 -17.76
CA PRO A 198 25.35 -12.18 -19.17
C PRO A 198 25.21 -10.68 -19.52
N LEU A 199 24.68 -9.87 -18.61
CA LEU A 199 24.48 -8.44 -18.78
C LEU A 199 25.43 -7.62 -17.89
N GLY A 200 26.56 -8.19 -17.43
CA GLY A 200 27.53 -7.53 -16.55
C GLY A 200 28.20 -6.31 -17.15
N ASP A 201 28.30 -6.24 -18.47
CA ASP A 201 28.89 -5.11 -19.20
C ASP A 201 27.96 -3.89 -19.34
N PHE A 202 26.67 -4.03 -18.96
CA PHE A 202 25.73 -2.91 -18.99
C PHE A 202 25.75 -2.15 -17.67
N GLU A 203 26.05 -0.86 -17.72
CA GLU A 203 25.95 0.05 -16.56
C GLU A 203 24.48 0.32 -16.23
N ASN A 204 23.84 -0.64 -15.56
CA ASN A 204 22.47 -0.48 -15.06
C ASN A 204 22.49 0.10 -13.64
N LYS A 205 21.99 1.32 -13.48
CA LYS A 205 21.72 1.93 -12.18
C LYS A 205 20.26 1.66 -11.80
N ARG A 206 20.03 0.81 -10.79
CA ARG A 206 18.72 0.63 -10.15
C ARG A 206 18.85 0.95 -8.67
N SER A 207 17.99 1.81 -8.20
CA SER A 207 17.76 2.05 -6.77
C SER A 207 16.92 0.94 -6.15
#